data_d5ecf0fa4de75a64462402d1bda8d565
#
_entry.id   d5ecf0fa4de75a64462402d1bda8d565
#
_cell.length_a   1.000
_cell.length_b   1.000
_cell.length_c   1.000
_cell.angle_alpha   90.00
_cell.angle_beta   90.00
_cell.angle_gamma   90.00
#
_symmetry.space_group_name_H-M   'P 1'
#
loop_
_entity.id
_entity.type
_entity.pdbx_description
1 polymer ?
#
loop_
_entity_poly.entity_id
_entity_poly.type
_entity_poly.pdbx_seq_one_letter_code
_entity_poly.pdbx_strand_id
1 'polypeptide(L)'
;MINEQIRDREIRLIGQNGEQLGIMSARDAYLKAQEAGLDLVKIAPTAKPPVCKIIDYGKYRYELARKEKEAKKKQKTIEIKEVRLSPNIDTNDLNTKVGAARKFITKGDKVKVTLRFRGREMAHMNSSKYILDEFAESLSDIATVDKAPKVEGRGMTMFLTAKR
;
A
#
# COMPACT_ATOMS: atom_id res chain seq x y z
N MET A 1 19.37 -17.39 -5.74
CA MET A 1 20.41 -18.37 -6.12
C MET A 1 21.64 -18.15 -5.28
N ILE A 2 22.22 -19.23 -4.79
CA ILE A 2 23.42 -19.23 -3.93
C ILE A 2 24.41 -20.28 -4.40
N ASN A 3 25.70 -20.05 -4.10
CA ASN A 3 26.77 -21.03 -4.29
C ASN A 3 26.79 -21.70 -5.68
N GLU A 4 26.73 -23.00 -5.74
CA GLU A 4 26.77 -23.78 -6.99
C GLU A 4 25.57 -23.57 -7.91
N GLN A 5 24.48 -22.99 -7.42
CA GLN A 5 23.31 -22.68 -8.23
C GLN A 5 23.57 -21.52 -9.19
N ILE A 6 24.62 -20.73 -8.94
CA ILE A 6 24.99 -19.59 -9.78
C ILE A 6 25.84 -20.13 -10.93
N ARG A 7 25.27 -20.12 -12.15
CA ARG A 7 25.90 -20.66 -13.36
C ARG A 7 26.26 -19.60 -14.39
N ASP A 8 26.22 -18.34 -13.99
CA ASP A 8 26.56 -17.24 -14.88
C ASP A 8 28.03 -17.28 -15.29
N ARG A 9 28.30 -16.94 -16.54
CA ARG A 9 29.65 -16.97 -17.11
C ARG A 9 30.57 -15.95 -16.45
N GLU A 10 30.03 -14.76 -16.22
CA GLU A 10 30.70 -13.67 -15.54
C GLU A 10 29.78 -13.03 -14.53
N ILE A 11 30.34 -12.67 -13.40
CA ILE A 11 29.64 -11.96 -12.33
C ILE A 11 30.52 -10.83 -11.80
N ARG A 12 29.89 -9.84 -11.22
CA ARG A 12 30.59 -8.81 -10.45
C ARG A 12 30.56 -9.22 -8.98
N LEU A 13 31.74 -9.40 -8.38
CA LEU A 13 31.86 -9.86 -7.02
C LEU A 13 32.06 -8.70 -6.04
N ILE A 14 31.27 -8.71 -4.98
CA ILE A 14 31.43 -7.82 -3.82
C ILE A 14 31.87 -8.67 -2.65
N GLY A 15 32.93 -8.27 -1.95
CA GLY A 15 33.44 -8.96 -0.79
C GLY A 15 32.58 -8.76 0.46
N GLN A 16 32.91 -9.51 1.53
CA GLN A 16 32.15 -9.49 2.78
C GLN A 16 32.10 -8.11 3.45
N ASN A 17 33.08 -7.26 3.22
CA ASN A 17 33.16 -5.91 3.78
C ASN A 17 32.67 -4.81 2.79
N GLY A 18 32.03 -5.22 1.70
CA GLY A 18 31.52 -4.30 0.70
C GLY A 18 32.52 -3.86 -0.36
N GLU A 19 33.76 -4.37 -0.34
CA GLU A 19 34.78 -4.07 -1.33
C GLU A 19 34.43 -4.69 -2.70
N GLN A 20 34.70 -3.97 -3.77
CA GLN A 20 34.49 -4.47 -5.12
C GLN A 20 35.72 -5.31 -5.55
N LEU A 21 35.51 -6.61 -5.74
CA LEU A 21 36.57 -7.53 -6.18
C LEU A 21 36.66 -7.69 -7.69
N GLY A 22 35.79 -7.01 -8.45
CA GLY A 22 35.81 -7.00 -9.90
C GLY A 22 34.92 -8.06 -10.55
N ILE A 23 35.14 -8.25 -11.86
CA ILE A 23 34.37 -9.20 -12.67
C ILE A 23 35.19 -10.50 -12.79
N MET A 24 34.54 -11.63 -12.53
CA MET A 24 35.15 -12.96 -12.61
C MET A 24 34.10 -14.01 -12.92
N SER A 25 34.52 -15.25 -13.17
CA SER A 25 33.58 -16.36 -13.32
C SER A 25 32.88 -16.68 -12.02
N ALA A 26 31.68 -17.22 -12.10
CA ALA A 26 30.94 -17.66 -10.92
C ALA A 26 31.71 -18.72 -10.11
N ARG A 27 32.46 -19.57 -10.82
CA ARG A 27 33.31 -20.59 -10.18
C ARG A 27 34.41 -19.97 -9.32
N ASP A 28 35.12 -18.98 -9.85
CA ASP A 28 36.21 -18.29 -9.13
C ASP A 28 35.65 -17.54 -7.92
N ALA A 29 34.50 -16.90 -8.09
CA ALA A 29 33.81 -16.21 -7.00
C ALA A 29 33.39 -17.17 -5.89
N TYR A 30 32.90 -18.35 -6.25
CA TYR A 30 32.50 -19.38 -5.30
C TYR A 30 33.71 -19.91 -4.49
N LEU A 31 34.86 -20.12 -5.15
CA LEU A 31 36.10 -20.50 -4.47
C LEU A 31 36.50 -19.43 -3.43
N LYS A 32 36.42 -18.17 -3.77
CA LYS A 32 36.70 -17.07 -2.83
C LYS A 32 35.76 -17.08 -1.64
N ALA A 33 34.47 -17.34 -1.86
CA ALA A 33 33.47 -17.47 -0.80
C ALA A 33 33.81 -18.65 0.14
N GLN A 34 34.23 -19.83 -0.39
CA GLN A 34 34.63 -20.96 0.38
C GLN A 34 35.86 -20.69 1.24
N GLU A 35 36.87 -19.99 0.70
CA GLU A 35 38.07 -19.58 1.45
C GLU A 35 37.71 -18.70 2.65
N ALA A 36 36.69 -17.84 2.50
CA ALA A 36 36.19 -16.99 3.58
C ALA A 36 35.25 -17.71 4.55
N GLY A 37 34.89 -18.96 4.28
CA GLY A 37 33.93 -19.74 5.08
C GLY A 37 32.50 -19.19 4.99
N LEU A 38 32.17 -18.49 3.90
CA LEU A 38 30.87 -17.83 3.67
C LEU A 38 30.20 -18.35 2.40
N ASP A 39 29.04 -17.84 2.10
CA ASP A 39 28.28 -18.19 0.92
C ASP A 39 28.44 -17.14 -0.20
N LEU A 40 28.30 -17.57 -1.44
CA LEU A 40 28.18 -16.69 -2.60
C LEU A 40 26.69 -16.50 -2.90
N VAL A 41 26.21 -15.28 -2.80
CA VAL A 41 24.78 -14.95 -3.00
C VAL A 41 24.62 -13.98 -4.17
N LYS A 42 23.73 -14.31 -5.10
CA LYS A 42 23.37 -13.44 -6.23
C LYS A 42 22.37 -12.41 -5.76
N ILE A 43 22.79 -11.16 -5.57
CA ILE A 43 21.97 -10.09 -5.02
C ILE A 43 21.26 -9.24 -6.10
N ALA A 44 21.82 -9.14 -7.30
CA ALA A 44 21.23 -8.40 -8.41
C ALA A 44 21.26 -9.21 -9.70
N PRO A 45 20.27 -10.08 -9.94
CA PRO A 45 20.25 -10.97 -11.09
C PRO A 45 19.98 -10.26 -12.41
N THR A 46 19.39 -9.07 -12.38
CA THR A 46 19.07 -8.28 -13.59
C THR A 46 20.22 -7.40 -14.07
N ALA A 47 21.22 -7.19 -13.24
CA ALA A 47 22.41 -6.42 -13.63
C ALA A 47 23.24 -7.18 -14.68
N LYS A 48 23.96 -6.45 -15.52
CA LYS A 48 24.84 -7.02 -16.55
C LYS A 48 26.27 -6.52 -16.32
N PRO A 49 27.21 -7.37 -15.83
CA PRO A 49 27.00 -8.74 -15.33
C PRO A 49 26.23 -8.79 -14.02
N PRO A 50 25.62 -9.95 -13.68
CA PRO A 50 24.93 -10.10 -12.41
C PRO A 50 25.86 -9.83 -11.23
N VAL A 51 25.33 -9.22 -10.17
CA VAL A 51 26.10 -8.88 -8.98
C VAL A 51 25.92 -9.96 -7.93
N CYS A 52 27.04 -10.51 -7.43
CA CYS A 52 27.07 -11.47 -6.35
C CYS A 52 27.88 -10.92 -5.17
N LYS A 53 27.55 -11.36 -3.96
CA LYS A 53 28.22 -10.93 -2.74
C LYS A 53 28.61 -12.15 -1.90
N ILE A 54 29.77 -12.07 -1.26
CA ILE A 54 30.23 -13.06 -0.28
C ILE A 54 29.66 -12.67 1.07
N ILE A 55 28.68 -13.42 1.55
CA ILE A 55 27.99 -13.18 2.83
C ILE A 55 27.47 -14.49 3.42
N ASP A 56 27.16 -14.47 4.72
CA ASP A 56 26.41 -15.56 5.35
C ASP A 56 24.95 -15.49 4.84
N TYR A 57 24.52 -16.53 4.12
CA TYR A 57 23.19 -16.59 3.52
C TYR A 57 22.06 -16.56 4.55
N GLY A 58 22.24 -17.25 5.68
CA GLY A 58 21.24 -17.24 6.76
C GLY A 58 21.02 -15.84 7.33
N LYS A 59 22.11 -15.12 7.59
CA LYS A 59 22.08 -13.74 8.06
C LYS A 59 21.47 -12.80 7.02
N TYR A 60 21.87 -12.95 5.76
CA TYR A 60 21.33 -12.17 4.65
C TYR A 60 19.81 -12.35 4.51
N ARG A 61 19.35 -13.58 4.57
CA ARG A 61 17.94 -13.94 4.50
C ARG A 61 17.13 -13.33 5.64
N TYR A 62 17.68 -13.35 6.85
CA TYR A 62 17.07 -12.72 8.02
C TYR A 62 16.95 -11.19 7.86
N GLU A 63 18.02 -10.54 7.39
CA GLU A 63 18.03 -9.10 7.17
C GLU A 63 17.04 -8.68 6.09
N LEU A 64 16.90 -9.44 5.00
CA LEU A 64 15.91 -9.21 3.96
C LEU A 64 14.49 -9.31 4.50
N ALA A 65 14.17 -10.34 5.26
CA ALA A 65 12.88 -10.53 5.87
C ALA A 65 12.53 -9.38 6.83
N ARG A 66 13.51 -8.90 7.59
CA ARG A 66 13.38 -7.77 8.48
C ARG A 66 13.08 -6.48 7.72
N LYS A 67 13.82 -6.21 6.62
CA LYS A 67 13.59 -5.03 5.76
C LYS A 67 12.20 -5.04 5.13
N GLU A 68 11.75 -6.18 4.62
CA GLU A 68 10.42 -6.33 4.07
C GLU A 68 9.33 -6.06 5.12
N LYS A 69 9.51 -6.58 6.32
CA LYS A 69 8.59 -6.35 7.44
C LYS A 69 8.50 -4.88 7.83
N GLU A 70 9.65 -4.19 7.90
CA GLU A 70 9.70 -2.75 8.17
C GLU A 70 9.06 -1.93 7.06
N ALA A 71 9.31 -2.29 5.79
CA ALA A 71 8.70 -1.63 4.63
C ALA A 71 7.17 -1.76 4.66
N LYS A 72 6.65 -2.93 5.00
CA LYS A 72 5.20 -3.16 5.15
C LYS A 72 4.60 -2.31 6.28
N LYS A 73 5.30 -2.17 7.41
CA LYS A 73 4.86 -1.33 8.53
C LYS A 73 4.82 0.15 8.17
N LYS A 74 5.76 0.62 7.37
CA LYS A 74 5.84 2.01 6.90
C LYS A 74 4.85 2.31 5.77
N GLN A 75 4.36 1.30 5.09
CA GLN A 75 3.39 1.46 4.01
C GLN A 75 2.05 1.87 4.59
N LYS A 76 1.60 3.09 4.25
CA LYS A 76 0.27 3.55 4.65
C LYS A 76 -0.78 2.75 3.89
N THR A 77 -1.55 1.95 4.62
CA THR A 77 -2.69 1.25 4.07
C THR A 77 -3.86 2.22 4.00
N ILE A 78 -4.40 2.43 2.79
CA ILE A 78 -5.62 3.21 2.59
C ILE A 78 -6.80 2.31 2.93
N GLU A 79 -7.48 2.63 4.04
CA GLU A 79 -8.70 1.93 4.44
C GLU A 79 -9.93 2.68 3.92
N ILE A 80 -11.03 1.96 3.75
CA ILE A 80 -12.33 2.54 3.42
C ILE A 80 -13.16 2.58 4.70
N LYS A 81 -13.43 3.78 5.20
CA LYS A 81 -14.26 4.00 6.38
C LYS A 81 -15.69 4.33 5.94
N GLU A 82 -16.67 3.72 6.59
CA GLU A 82 -18.07 3.93 6.29
C GLU A 82 -18.69 4.97 7.22
N VAL A 83 -19.43 5.91 6.65
CA VAL A 83 -20.28 6.87 7.38
C VAL A 83 -21.69 6.65 6.90
N ARG A 84 -22.60 6.37 7.84
CA ARG A 84 -24.01 6.11 7.56
C ARG A 84 -24.86 7.34 7.87
N LEU A 85 -25.74 7.69 6.95
CA LEU A 85 -26.69 8.79 7.08
C LEU A 85 -28.11 8.25 6.94
N SER A 86 -29.08 9.00 7.46
CA SER A 86 -30.50 8.75 7.22
C SER A 86 -31.15 9.97 6.55
N PRO A 87 -32.29 9.81 5.83
CA PRO A 87 -32.97 10.91 5.19
C PRO A 87 -33.48 11.98 6.16
N ASN A 88 -33.76 11.59 7.39
CA ASN A 88 -34.27 12.46 8.45
C ASN A 88 -33.20 12.87 9.47
N ILE A 89 -31.92 12.79 9.08
CA ILE A 89 -30.80 13.17 9.95
C ILE A 89 -30.91 14.66 10.33
N ASP A 90 -30.75 14.97 11.63
CA ASP A 90 -30.73 16.35 12.07
C ASP A 90 -29.37 17.02 11.79
N THR A 91 -29.33 18.35 11.90
CA THR A 91 -28.14 19.15 11.60
C THR A 91 -26.96 18.80 12.51
N ASN A 92 -27.20 18.53 13.78
CA ASN A 92 -26.15 18.18 14.75
C ASN A 92 -25.50 16.83 14.42
N ASP A 93 -26.33 15.83 14.13
CA ASP A 93 -25.82 14.50 13.72
C ASP A 93 -25.07 14.58 12.40
N LEU A 94 -25.59 15.35 11.45
CA LEU A 94 -24.95 15.56 10.17
C LEU A 94 -23.55 16.18 10.34
N ASN A 95 -23.44 17.22 11.15
CA ASN A 95 -22.17 17.88 11.46
C ASN A 95 -21.20 16.95 12.16
N THR A 96 -21.68 16.07 13.05
CA THR A 96 -20.86 15.05 13.71
C THR A 96 -20.32 14.05 12.68
N LYS A 97 -21.15 13.62 11.74
CA LYS A 97 -20.73 12.71 10.66
C LYS A 97 -19.73 13.37 9.69
N VAL A 98 -19.94 14.63 9.36
CA VAL A 98 -18.98 15.42 8.56
C VAL A 98 -17.64 15.52 9.27
N GLY A 99 -17.62 15.79 10.57
CA GLY A 99 -16.42 15.84 11.39
C GLY A 99 -15.65 14.51 11.42
N ALA A 100 -16.38 13.40 11.54
CA ALA A 100 -15.80 12.06 11.51
C ALA A 100 -15.17 11.77 10.13
N ALA A 101 -15.88 12.09 9.04
CA ALA A 101 -15.38 11.91 7.68
C ALA A 101 -14.14 12.76 7.42
N ARG A 102 -14.12 14.00 7.91
CA ARG A 102 -12.96 14.89 7.83
C ARG A 102 -11.71 14.29 8.47
N LYS A 103 -11.86 13.68 9.64
CA LYS A 103 -10.77 12.98 10.34
C LYS A 103 -10.24 11.81 9.51
N PHE A 104 -11.13 11.00 8.94
CA PHE A 104 -10.73 9.85 8.12
C PHE A 104 -9.97 10.29 6.87
N ILE A 105 -10.46 11.30 6.17
CA ILE A 105 -9.82 11.83 4.95
C ILE A 105 -8.47 12.47 5.28
N THR A 106 -8.36 13.19 6.39
CA THR A 106 -7.11 13.79 6.85
C THR A 106 -6.04 12.73 7.14
N LYS A 107 -6.45 11.55 7.60
CA LYS A 107 -5.54 10.39 7.78
C LYS A 107 -5.14 9.72 6.48
N GLY A 108 -5.77 10.03 5.37
CA GLY A 108 -5.53 9.43 4.06
C GLY A 108 -6.47 8.29 3.70
N ASP A 109 -7.50 8.04 4.48
CA ASP A 109 -8.50 7.01 4.20
C ASP A 109 -9.54 7.49 3.20
N LYS A 110 -10.18 6.56 2.50
CA LYS A 110 -11.38 6.83 1.70
C LYS A 110 -12.62 6.74 2.59
N VAL A 111 -13.62 7.53 2.29
CA VAL A 111 -14.89 7.51 3.01
C VAL A 111 -16.00 7.01 2.10
N LYS A 112 -16.69 5.97 2.55
CA LYS A 112 -17.90 5.46 1.93
C LYS A 112 -19.10 6.07 2.68
N VAL A 113 -19.82 6.98 2.04
CA VAL A 113 -21.01 7.61 2.60
C VAL A 113 -22.23 6.84 2.14
N THR A 114 -22.97 6.25 3.08
CA THR A 114 -24.16 5.46 2.81
C THR A 114 -25.39 6.16 3.35
N LEU A 115 -26.32 6.49 2.48
CA LEU A 115 -27.63 7.01 2.84
C LEU A 115 -28.62 5.85 2.80
N ARG A 116 -29.11 5.43 3.97
CA ARG A 116 -29.98 4.26 4.12
C ARG A 116 -31.44 4.67 4.26
N PHE A 117 -32.29 4.04 3.46
CA PHE A 117 -33.73 4.27 3.48
C PHE A 117 -34.46 3.09 4.14
N ARG A 118 -35.48 3.42 4.94
CA ARG A 118 -36.46 2.44 5.41
C ARG A 118 -37.59 2.31 4.40
N GLY A 119 -38.41 1.26 4.48
CA GLY A 119 -39.41 0.91 3.47
C GLY A 119 -40.30 2.07 2.97
N ARG A 120 -40.78 2.94 3.85
CA ARG A 120 -41.60 4.11 3.51
C ARG A 120 -40.80 5.25 2.83
N GLU A 121 -39.50 5.30 3.08
CA GLU A 121 -38.61 6.36 2.59
C GLU A 121 -38.06 6.04 1.20
N MET A 122 -38.19 4.81 0.73
CA MET A 122 -37.66 4.39 -0.57
C MET A 122 -38.26 5.13 -1.76
N ALA A 123 -39.51 5.59 -1.65
CA ALA A 123 -40.16 6.39 -2.68
C ALA A 123 -39.49 7.77 -2.86
N HIS A 124 -38.73 8.24 -1.88
CA HIS A 124 -38.08 9.56 -1.84
C HIS A 124 -36.56 9.48 -2.04
N MET A 125 -36.03 8.38 -2.55
CA MET A 125 -34.59 8.23 -2.76
C MET A 125 -33.98 9.35 -3.60
N ASN A 126 -34.59 9.65 -4.73
CA ASN A 126 -34.08 10.68 -5.65
C ASN A 126 -34.13 12.07 -5.06
N SER A 127 -35.17 12.38 -4.29
CA SER A 127 -35.30 13.68 -3.61
C SER A 127 -34.36 13.85 -2.43
N SER A 128 -33.85 12.76 -1.88
CA SER A 128 -32.90 12.78 -0.76
C SER A 128 -31.43 12.78 -1.19
N LYS A 129 -31.14 12.68 -2.47
CA LYS A 129 -29.78 12.72 -3.01
C LYS A 129 -29.02 13.99 -2.59
N TYR A 130 -29.71 15.12 -2.42
CA TYR A 130 -29.12 16.38 -2.01
C TYR A 130 -28.35 16.28 -0.69
N ILE A 131 -28.72 15.35 0.20
CA ILE A 131 -28.04 15.13 1.49
C ILE A 131 -26.59 14.70 1.22
N LEU A 132 -26.38 13.77 0.27
CA LEU A 132 -25.06 13.35 -0.13
C LEU A 132 -24.27 14.45 -0.82
N ASP A 133 -24.92 15.22 -1.67
CA ASP A 133 -24.29 16.36 -2.36
C ASP A 133 -23.84 17.43 -1.36
N GLU A 134 -24.67 17.78 -0.38
CA GLU A 134 -24.32 18.70 0.70
C GLU A 134 -23.19 18.16 1.58
N PHE A 135 -23.20 16.87 1.86
CA PHE A 135 -22.13 16.20 2.61
C PHE A 135 -20.79 16.32 1.89
N ALA A 136 -20.77 16.06 0.59
CA ALA A 136 -19.58 16.20 -0.25
C ALA A 136 -19.11 17.66 -0.31
N GLU A 137 -20.02 18.61 -0.43
CA GLU A 137 -19.71 20.04 -0.46
C GLU A 137 -19.08 20.51 0.85
N SER A 138 -19.58 20.05 1.98
CA SER A 138 -19.04 20.35 3.31
C SER A 138 -17.57 19.91 3.48
N LEU A 139 -17.13 18.96 2.67
CA LEU A 139 -15.76 18.41 2.68
C LEU A 139 -14.95 18.80 1.46
N SER A 140 -15.49 19.69 0.59
CA SER A 140 -14.89 20.08 -0.69
C SER A 140 -13.50 20.74 -0.57
N ASP A 141 -13.17 21.27 0.59
CA ASP A 141 -11.85 21.86 0.89
C ASP A 141 -10.75 20.80 1.00
N ILE A 142 -11.07 19.57 1.42
CA ILE A 142 -10.10 18.51 1.65
C ILE A 142 -10.37 17.23 0.86
N ALA A 143 -11.54 17.09 0.26
CA ALA A 143 -11.97 15.87 -0.42
C ALA A 143 -12.61 16.12 -1.77
N THR A 144 -12.54 15.13 -2.64
CA THR A 144 -13.25 15.08 -3.91
C THR A 144 -14.12 13.84 -3.97
N VAL A 145 -15.17 13.89 -4.79
CA VAL A 145 -16.04 12.73 -5.04
C VAL A 145 -15.29 11.76 -5.95
N ASP A 146 -14.94 10.59 -5.43
CA ASP A 146 -14.30 9.52 -6.19
C ASP A 146 -15.34 8.76 -7.03
N LYS A 147 -16.47 8.43 -6.41
CA LYS A 147 -17.63 7.86 -7.08
C LYS A 147 -18.90 8.62 -6.72
N ALA A 148 -19.61 9.08 -7.73
CA ALA A 148 -20.87 9.80 -7.57
C ALA A 148 -21.93 8.96 -6.85
N PRO A 149 -22.93 9.58 -6.19
CA PRO A 149 -24.01 8.87 -5.53
C PRO A 149 -24.72 7.90 -6.48
N LYS A 150 -24.84 6.66 -6.05
CA LYS A 150 -25.47 5.58 -6.81
C LYS A 150 -26.41 4.80 -5.91
N VAL A 151 -27.57 4.46 -6.43
CA VAL A 151 -28.55 3.61 -5.73
C VAL A 151 -28.02 2.19 -5.67
N GLU A 152 -27.90 1.63 -4.46
CA GLU A 152 -27.56 0.26 -4.20
C GLU A 152 -28.55 -0.35 -3.20
N GLY A 153 -29.37 -1.27 -3.64
CA GLY A 153 -30.39 -1.90 -2.79
C GLY A 153 -31.33 -0.87 -2.15
N ARG A 154 -31.34 -0.80 -0.83
CA ARG A 154 -32.20 0.12 -0.05
C ARG A 154 -31.54 1.43 0.33
N GLY A 155 -30.51 1.83 -0.42
CA GLY A 155 -29.78 3.06 -0.08
C GLY A 155 -29.05 3.65 -1.25
N MET A 156 -28.38 4.76 -0.99
CA MET A 156 -27.46 5.40 -1.91
C MET A 156 -26.07 5.38 -1.31
N THR A 157 -25.07 5.17 -2.14
CA THR A 157 -23.66 5.11 -1.72
C THR A 157 -22.82 6.07 -2.55
N MET A 158 -21.97 6.82 -1.88
CA MET A 158 -21.01 7.73 -2.48
C MET A 158 -19.63 7.48 -1.89
N PHE A 159 -18.59 7.65 -2.68
CA PHE A 159 -17.22 7.55 -2.19
C PHE A 159 -16.49 8.87 -2.29
N LEU A 160 -15.82 9.26 -1.22
CA LEU A 160 -14.98 10.43 -1.14
C LEU A 160 -13.52 10.03 -0.92
N THR A 161 -12.62 10.78 -1.54
CA THR A 161 -11.17 10.61 -1.39
C THR A 161 -10.52 11.95 -1.14
N ALA A 162 -9.32 11.94 -0.55
CA ALA A 162 -8.57 13.17 -0.30
C ALA A 162 -8.22 13.87 -1.63
N LYS A 163 -8.25 15.19 -1.62
CA LYS A 163 -7.73 16.01 -2.72
C LYS A 163 -6.22 15.78 -2.87
N ARG A 164 -5.77 15.71 -4.11
CA ARG A 164 -4.34 15.71 -4.46
C ARG A 164 -3.78 17.12 -4.50
#